data_4e339572028d4d4c84bebc072c16c61e
#
_entry.id   4e339572028d4d4c84bebc072c16c61e
#
_cell.length_a   1.000
_cell.length_b   1.000
_cell.length_c   1.000
_cell.angle_alpha   90.00
_cell.angle_beta   90.00
_cell.angle_gamma   90.00
#
_symmetry.space_group_name_H-M   'P 1'
#
loop_
_entity.id
_entity.type
_entity.pdbx_description
1 polymer ?
#
loop_
_entity_poly.entity_id
_entity_poly.type
_entity_poly.pdbx_seq_one_letter_code
_entity_poly.pdbx_strand_id
1 'polypeptide(L)'
;RMDRKEILSGKKRIVIKVGTTTITYDETGDINLDKLEKFVRILINLRNKGKEVIVVSSGAVGIGRTALGLEHKPETVAAKQACAAVGQGRLMMIYEKLFNEYSQLTAQVLLTKESITNKECRRNARQAFDELFRMKVVPIVNENDAISVDELNYGNFGDNDTLAANVAKLVDADLLILMSDIEGLYTDDPKQNPNARFIHTVSSIDGKLEQMAKGASSEYGTGGMATKIKAAKIATGIGADMVIASGDNIYNINDIMAGKKVGTLFLSKEHRKEMKTEMAPEKPKYRRQAKRQRKEAGHKAGLGQQAGAEQKTGAGQQAGAGQKTDAGQQAETGRNSGARQQTEQKQEASRKPETVKTPSEKPAE
;
A
#
# COMPACT_ATOMS: atom_id res chain seq x y z
N ARG A 1 10.74 -13.30 -21.01
CA ARG A 1 10.89 -12.32 -19.91
C ARG A 1 9.90 -11.22 -20.18
N MET A 2 8.82 -11.14 -19.41
CA MET A 2 7.82 -10.06 -19.56
C MET A 2 8.54 -8.71 -19.48
N ASP A 3 8.37 -7.86 -20.50
CA ASP A 3 9.02 -6.55 -20.53
C ASP A 3 8.27 -5.60 -19.57
N ARG A 4 9.02 -4.74 -18.88
CA ARG A 4 8.47 -3.70 -17.99
C ARG A 4 7.45 -2.81 -18.73
N LYS A 5 7.66 -2.59 -20.03
CA LYS A 5 6.75 -1.85 -20.90
C LYS A 5 5.41 -2.55 -21.02
N GLU A 6 5.41 -3.88 -21.21
CA GLU A 6 4.18 -4.68 -21.30
C GLU A 6 3.37 -4.62 -20.01
N ILE A 7 4.06 -4.68 -18.84
CA ILE A 7 3.43 -4.58 -17.53
C ILE A 7 2.75 -3.22 -17.33
N LEU A 8 3.40 -2.12 -17.73
CA LEU A 8 2.98 -0.76 -17.37
C LEU A 8 2.09 -0.10 -18.43
N SER A 9 2.15 -0.51 -19.70
CA SER A 9 1.41 0.12 -20.80
C SER A 9 -0.11 -0.01 -20.66
N GLY A 10 -0.59 -1.14 -20.14
CA GLY A 10 -2.02 -1.44 -19.98
C GLY A 10 -2.69 -0.78 -18.79
N LYS A 11 -1.93 -0.15 -17.88
CA LYS A 11 -2.47 0.42 -16.64
C LYS A 11 -3.46 1.55 -16.93
N LYS A 12 -4.63 1.48 -16.30
CA LYS A 12 -5.74 2.43 -16.52
C LYS A 12 -5.94 3.36 -15.33
N ARG A 13 -6.04 2.81 -14.12
CA ARG A 13 -6.27 3.56 -12.89
C ARG A 13 -5.00 3.64 -12.08
N ILE A 14 -4.48 4.86 -11.89
CA ILE A 14 -3.14 5.10 -11.37
C ILE A 14 -3.23 6.01 -10.15
N VAL A 15 -2.73 5.55 -9.03
CA VAL A 15 -2.53 6.39 -7.84
C VAL A 15 -1.09 6.87 -7.82
N ILE A 16 -0.90 8.19 -7.72
CA ILE A 16 0.42 8.82 -7.67
C ILE A 16 0.53 9.58 -6.35
N LYS A 17 1.46 9.17 -5.51
CA LYS A 17 1.76 9.86 -4.27
C LYS A 17 2.95 10.79 -4.47
N VAL A 18 2.81 12.02 -4.00
CA VAL A 18 3.89 13.01 -3.94
C VAL A 18 4.17 13.41 -2.49
N GLY A 19 5.43 13.33 -2.11
CA GLY A 19 5.90 13.72 -0.78
C GLY A 19 6.03 15.24 -0.64
N THR A 20 6.17 15.74 0.59
CA THR A 20 6.41 17.16 0.88
C THR A 20 7.64 17.67 0.15
N THR A 21 8.77 16.98 0.26
CA THR A 21 10.04 17.33 -0.41
C THR A 21 9.95 17.34 -1.94
N THR A 22 8.98 16.62 -2.51
CA THR A 22 8.74 16.66 -3.96
C THR A 22 8.08 17.95 -4.41
N ILE A 23 7.23 18.56 -3.58
CA ILE A 23 6.40 19.72 -3.95
C ILE A 23 6.78 21.01 -3.22
N THR A 24 7.76 20.99 -2.34
CA THR A 24 8.27 22.17 -1.63
C THR A 24 9.77 22.33 -1.85
N TYR A 25 10.28 23.54 -1.62
CA TYR A 25 11.70 23.79 -1.48
C TYR A 25 12.16 23.37 -0.08
N ASP A 26 13.26 22.63 0.01
CA ASP A 26 13.76 22.11 1.28
C ASP A 26 14.23 23.25 2.21
N GLU A 27 14.77 24.33 1.64
CA GLU A 27 15.34 25.45 2.39
C GLU A 27 14.24 26.34 3.04
N THR A 28 13.15 26.62 2.31
CA THR A 28 12.12 27.56 2.76
C THR A 28 10.84 26.88 3.22
N GLY A 29 10.59 25.67 2.73
CA GLY A 29 9.31 24.96 2.92
C GLY A 29 8.18 25.54 2.07
N ASP A 30 8.48 26.52 1.20
CA ASP A 30 7.51 27.07 0.24
C ASP A 30 7.21 26.08 -0.87
N ILE A 31 6.05 26.22 -1.49
CA ILE A 31 5.65 25.36 -2.60
C ILE A 31 6.54 25.63 -3.81
N ASN A 32 7.11 24.57 -4.37
CA ASN A 32 7.85 24.60 -5.62
C ASN A 32 6.85 24.59 -6.79
N LEU A 33 6.42 25.79 -7.19
CA LEU A 33 5.41 25.97 -8.24
C LEU A 33 5.88 25.39 -9.58
N ASP A 34 7.16 25.54 -9.93
CA ASP A 34 7.73 25.00 -11.18
C ASP A 34 7.58 23.45 -11.24
N LYS A 35 7.91 22.81 -10.14
CA LYS A 35 7.79 21.33 -10.03
C LYS A 35 6.32 20.89 -10.03
N LEU A 36 5.47 21.63 -9.32
CA LEU A 36 4.05 21.31 -9.22
C LEU A 36 3.30 21.54 -10.54
N GLU A 37 3.64 22.58 -11.29
CA GLU A 37 3.09 22.84 -12.63
C GLU A 37 3.47 21.70 -13.60
N LYS A 38 4.74 21.30 -13.62
CA LYS A 38 5.20 20.17 -14.43
C LYS A 38 4.47 18.89 -14.06
N PHE A 39 4.26 18.67 -12.76
CA PHE A 39 3.50 17.52 -12.25
C PHE A 39 2.07 17.53 -12.78
N VAL A 40 1.35 18.63 -12.61
CA VAL A 40 -0.03 18.77 -13.12
C VAL A 40 -0.09 18.53 -14.63
N ARG A 41 0.84 19.09 -15.40
CA ARG A 41 0.91 18.85 -16.85
C ARG A 41 1.08 17.38 -17.22
N ILE A 42 1.90 16.63 -16.46
CA ILE A 42 2.06 15.19 -16.64
C ILE A 42 0.74 14.46 -16.38
N LEU A 43 0.04 14.82 -15.30
CA LEU A 43 -1.26 14.21 -14.95
C LEU A 43 -2.32 14.47 -16.02
N ILE A 44 -2.39 15.68 -16.55
CA ILE A 44 -3.29 16.04 -17.66
C ILE A 44 -2.98 15.19 -18.89
N ASN A 45 -1.70 15.03 -19.25
CA ASN A 45 -1.30 14.19 -20.37
C ASN A 45 -1.70 12.70 -20.16
N LEU A 46 -1.60 12.17 -18.95
CA LEU A 46 -2.06 10.82 -18.64
C LEU A 46 -3.58 10.71 -18.81
N ARG A 47 -4.34 11.70 -18.34
CA ARG A 47 -5.79 11.74 -18.52
C ARG A 47 -6.21 11.84 -19.98
N ASN A 48 -5.53 12.68 -20.75
CA ASN A 48 -5.79 12.80 -22.18
C ASN A 48 -5.53 11.50 -22.96
N LYS A 49 -4.69 10.61 -22.38
CA LYS A 49 -4.47 9.24 -22.86
C LYS A 49 -5.51 8.24 -22.30
N GLY A 50 -6.58 8.70 -21.67
CA GLY A 50 -7.67 7.87 -21.14
C GLY A 50 -7.34 7.18 -19.81
N LYS A 51 -6.32 7.66 -19.06
CA LYS A 51 -6.02 7.14 -17.74
C LYS A 51 -6.86 7.83 -16.66
N GLU A 52 -7.26 7.09 -15.65
CA GLU A 52 -7.83 7.63 -14.42
C GLU A 52 -6.69 7.87 -13.43
N VAL A 53 -6.53 9.09 -12.98
CA VAL A 53 -5.40 9.51 -12.12
C VAL A 53 -5.94 10.02 -10.80
N ILE A 54 -5.35 9.54 -9.72
CA ILE A 54 -5.58 9.96 -8.34
C ILE A 54 -4.27 10.49 -7.79
N VAL A 55 -4.30 11.65 -7.16
CA VAL A 55 -3.13 12.21 -6.45
C VAL A 55 -3.29 11.98 -4.97
N VAL A 56 -2.26 11.45 -4.30
CA VAL A 56 -2.14 11.48 -2.86
C VAL A 56 -1.03 12.46 -2.51
N SER A 57 -1.41 13.61 -1.95
CA SER A 57 -0.49 14.73 -1.73
C SER A 57 -0.18 14.91 -0.24
N SER A 58 1.09 15.02 0.07
CA SER A 58 1.58 15.42 1.40
C SER A 58 1.78 16.93 1.48
N GLY A 59 2.24 17.41 2.63
CA GLY A 59 2.77 18.77 2.79
C GLY A 59 1.84 19.75 3.46
N ALA A 60 0.60 19.39 3.78
CA ALA A 60 -0.37 20.32 4.40
C ALA A 60 0.18 20.99 5.67
N VAL A 61 0.74 20.22 6.62
CA VAL A 61 1.32 20.77 7.87
C VAL A 61 2.46 21.74 7.58
N GLY A 62 3.38 21.39 6.66
CA GLY A 62 4.51 22.24 6.30
C GLY A 62 4.07 23.55 5.64
N ILE A 63 3.18 23.46 4.65
CA ILE A 63 2.63 24.63 3.96
C ILE A 63 1.88 25.53 4.93
N GLY A 64 1.11 24.95 5.85
CA GLY A 64 0.41 25.71 6.89
C GLY A 64 1.35 26.41 7.86
N ARG A 65 2.43 25.73 8.27
CA ARG A 65 3.49 26.34 9.09
C ARG A 65 4.06 27.59 8.45
N THR A 66 4.49 27.47 7.20
CA THR A 66 5.02 28.61 6.42
C THR A 66 3.98 29.72 6.26
N ALA A 67 2.73 29.34 5.95
CA ALA A 67 1.64 30.30 5.80
C ALA A 67 1.31 31.09 7.07
N LEU A 68 1.48 30.46 8.24
CA LEU A 68 1.28 31.07 9.56
C LEU A 68 2.52 31.81 10.07
N GLY A 69 3.62 31.83 9.30
CA GLY A 69 4.87 32.48 9.70
C GLY A 69 5.55 31.81 10.92
N LEU A 70 5.33 30.53 11.16
CA LEU A 70 5.94 29.83 12.28
C LEU A 70 7.38 29.44 11.97
N GLU A 71 8.35 29.96 12.73
CA GLU A 71 9.78 29.69 12.54
C GLU A 71 10.11 28.21 12.80
N HIS A 72 9.47 27.63 13.80
CA HIS A 72 9.75 26.23 14.23
C HIS A 72 8.62 25.28 13.82
N LYS A 73 8.95 23.99 13.76
CA LYS A 73 7.96 22.94 13.53
C LYS A 73 6.96 22.92 14.70
N PRO A 74 5.65 22.78 14.43
CA PRO A 74 4.67 22.68 15.49
C PRO A 74 4.90 21.43 16.33
N GLU A 75 5.02 21.58 17.64
CA GLU A 75 5.32 20.48 18.56
C GLU A 75 4.03 19.80 19.04
N THR A 76 3.00 20.58 19.36
CA THR A 76 1.75 20.05 19.89
C THR A 76 0.84 19.51 18.78
N VAL A 77 0.02 18.53 19.13
CA VAL A 77 -1.00 17.97 18.23
C VAL A 77 -1.92 19.07 17.70
N ALA A 78 -2.44 19.92 18.58
CA ALA A 78 -3.33 21.02 18.20
C ALA A 78 -2.67 22.00 17.22
N ALA A 79 -1.38 22.33 17.42
CA ALA A 79 -0.66 23.20 16.51
C ALA A 79 -0.43 22.54 15.14
N LYS A 80 -0.14 21.22 15.10
CA LYS A 80 -0.04 20.45 13.86
C LYS A 80 -1.38 20.42 13.13
N GLN A 81 -2.48 20.17 13.84
CA GLN A 81 -3.83 20.18 13.28
C GLN A 81 -4.22 21.55 12.70
N ALA A 82 -3.91 22.64 13.40
CA ALA A 82 -4.14 23.99 12.92
C ALA A 82 -3.32 24.29 11.66
N CYS A 83 -2.03 23.92 11.66
CA CYS A 83 -1.18 24.00 10.45
C CYS A 83 -1.75 23.19 9.30
N ALA A 84 -2.18 21.96 9.54
CA ALA A 84 -2.78 21.11 8.51
C ALA A 84 -4.04 21.74 7.91
N ALA A 85 -4.92 22.28 8.74
CA ALA A 85 -6.15 22.93 8.29
C ALA A 85 -5.87 24.13 7.37
N VAL A 86 -4.93 25.01 7.75
CA VAL A 86 -4.53 26.16 6.94
C VAL A 86 -3.82 25.73 5.66
N GLY A 87 -2.87 24.79 5.81
CA GLY A 87 -2.04 24.35 4.70
C GLY A 87 -2.79 23.52 3.66
N GLN A 88 -3.75 22.70 4.08
CA GLN A 88 -4.59 21.91 3.18
C GLN A 88 -5.43 22.83 2.29
N GLY A 89 -6.02 23.88 2.83
CA GLY A 89 -6.76 24.86 2.04
C GLY A 89 -5.88 25.55 0.99
N ARG A 90 -4.67 25.99 1.37
CA ARG A 90 -3.70 26.58 0.46
C ARG A 90 -3.23 25.61 -0.62
N LEU A 91 -2.93 24.38 -0.25
CA LEU A 91 -2.51 23.35 -1.19
C LEU A 91 -3.58 23.08 -2.25
N MET A 92 -4.84 22.95 -1.82
CA MET A 92 -5.96 22.75 -2.75
C MET A 92 -6.17 23.94 -3.69
N MET A 93 -6.09 25.17 -3.18
CA MET A 93 -6.22 26.37 -4.00
C MET A 93 -5.15 26.39 -5.12
N ILE A 94 -3.93 25.95 -4.83
CA ILE A 94 -2.86 25.91 -5.82
C ILE A 94 -3.09 24.79 -6.84
N TYR A 95 -3.47 23.59 -6.40
CA TYR A 95 -3.82 22.51 -7.32
C TYR A 95 -4.98 22.94 -8.23
N GLU A 96 -6.05 23.48 -7.67
CA GLU A 96 -7.21 23.95 -8.43
C GLU A 96 -6.81 25.00 -9.49
N LYS A 97 -5.99 25.99 -9.11
CA LYS A 97 -5.47 26.98 -10.05
C LYS A 97 -4.70 26.34 -11.21
N LEU A 98 -3.76 25.45 -10.91
CA LEU A 98 -2.93 24.80 -11.93
C LEU A 98 -3.72 23.85 -12.84
N PHE A 99 -4.65 23.08 -12.31
CA PHE A 99 -5.51 22.22 -13.12
C PHE A 99 -6.50 23.01 -13.97
N ASN A 100 -6.96 24.15 -13.47
CA ASN A 100 -7.91 25.02 -14.19
C ASN A 100 -7.30 25.64 -15.46
N GLU A 101 -5.98 25.85 -15.50
CA GLU A 101 -5.25 26.24 -16.73
C GLU A 101 -5.49 25.26 -17.90
N TYR A 102 -5.83 24.01 -17.58
CA TYR A 102 -6.14 22.96 -18.56
C TYR A 102 -7.64 22.62 -18.60
N SER A 103 -8.51 23.50 -18.06
CA SER A 103 -9.96 23.27 -17.94
C SER A 103 -10.30 21.93 -17.28
N GLN A 104 -9.48 21.49 -16.30
CA GLN A 104 -9.62 20.26 -15.59
C GLN A 104 -10.08 20.49 -14.15
N LEU A 105 -11.20 19.89 -13.78
CA LEU A 105 -11.70 19.93 -12.41
C LEU A 105 -10.94 18.98 -11.49
N THR A 106 -10.74 19.44 -10.26
CA THR A 106 -10.21 18.64 -9.15
C THR A 106 -11.23 18.53 -8.02
N ALA A 107 -11.10 17.51 -7.20
CA ALA A 107 -11.90 17.36 -5.98
C ALA A 107 -11.00 17.01 -4.80
N GLN A 108 -11.18 17.69 -3.67
CA GLN A 108 -10.54 17.31 -2.43
C GLN A 108 -11.23 16.11 -1.81
N VAL A 109 -10.45 15.10 -1.44
CA VAL A 109 -10.93 13.94 -0.66
C VAL A 109 -10.04 13.77 0.56
N LEU A 110 -10.59 14.05 1.75
CA LEU A 110 -9.88 13.89 3.01
C LEU A 110 -10.34 12.60 3.68
N LEU A 111 -9.38 11.73 3.96
CA LEU A 111 -9.64 10.42 4.54
C LEU A 111 -9.08 10.35 5.96
N THR A 112 -9.73 9.55 6.79
CA THR A 112 -9.23 9.15 8.11
C THR A 112 -9.03 7.63 8.11
N LYS A 113 -8.41 7.10 9.16
CA LYS A 113 -8.30 5.67 9.39
C LYS A 113 -9.67 4.98 9.34
N GLU A 114 -10.68 5.61 9.91
CA GLU A 114 -12.05 5.10 9.89
C GLU A 114 -12.60 5.00 8.47
N SER A 115 -12.32 5.96 7.59
CA SER A 115 -12.71 5.92 6.18
C SER A 115 -12.23 4.65 5.46
N ILE A 116 -11.12 4.07 5.93
CA ILE A 116 -10.52 2.85 5.36
C ILE A 116 -10.96 1.58 6.09
N THR A 117 -11.05 1.62 7.43
CA THR A 117 -11.29 0.43 8.26
C THR A 117 -12.77 0.12 8.46
N ASN A 118 -13.61 1.14 8.63
CA ASN A 118 -15.06 0.99 8.75
C ASN A 118 -15.67 0.58 7.39
N LYS A 119 -16.48 -0.45 7.38
CA LYS A 119 -17.05 -1.02 6.15
C LYS A 119 -17.98 -0.04 5.44
N GLU A 120 -18.79 0.69 6.18
CA GLU A 120 -19.75 1.65 5.63
C GLU A 120 -19.04 2.90 5.10
N CYS A 121 -18.17 3.51 5.90
CA CYS A 121 -17.36 4.67 5.49
C CYS A 121 -16.54 4.35 4.24
N ARG A 122 -15.92 3.16 4.18
CA ARG A 122 -15.17 2.68 3.02
C ARG A 122 -16.05 2.54 1.76
N ARG A 123 -17.27 2.00 1.90
CA ARG A 123 -18.23 1.89 0.78
C ARG A 123 -18.61 3.27 0.27
N ASN A 124 -18.93 4.21 1.16
CA ASN A 124 -19.32 5.57 0.79
C ASN A 124 -18.15 6.31 0.10
N ALA A 125 -16.93 6.19 0.65
CA ALA A 125 -15.74 6.77 0.03
C ALA A 125 -15.52 6.19 -1.38
N ARG A 126 -15.63 4.86 -1.57
CA ARG A 126 -15.52 4.23 -2.88
C ARG A 126 -16.54 4.78 -3.88
N GLN A 127 -17.82 4.88 -3.48
CA GLN A 127 -18.87 5.43 -4.33
C GLN A 127 -18.56 6.87 -4.77
N ALA A 128 -18.02 7.69 -3.85
CA ALA A 128 -17.60 9.04 -4.19
C ALA A 128 -16.46 9.06 -5.23
N PHE A 129 -15.45 8.20 -5.09
CA PHE A 129 -14.38 8.08 -6.09
C PHE A 129 -14.92 7.62 -7.45
N ASP A 130 -15.77 6.59 -7.48
CA ASP A 130 -16.33 6.07 -8.72
C ASP A 130 -17.15 7.15 -9.46
N GLU A 131 -17.88 7.99 -8.72
CA GLU A 131 -18.62 9.10 -9.30
C GLU A 131 -17.69 10.22 -9.81
N LEU A 132 -16.62 10.56 -9.08
CA LEU A 132 -15.61 11.51 -9.53
C LEU A 132 -14.95 11.04 -10.84
N PHE A 133 -14.65 9.75 -10.98
CA PHE A 133 -14.11 9.20 -12.24
C PHE A 133 -15.11 9.31 -13.37
N ARG A 134 -16.38 8.99 -13.11
CA ARG A 134 -17.46 9.13 -14.09
C ARG A 134 -17.60 10.58 -14.56
N MET A 135 -17.48 11.53 -13.66
CA MET A 135 -17.49 12.97 -13.94
C MET A 135 -16.18 13.50 -14.53
N LYS A 136 -15.16 12.64 -14.68
CA LYS A 136 -13.82 13.01 -15.16
C LYS A 136 -13.11 14.05 -14.27
N VAL A 137 -13.39 14.08 -12.99
CA VAL A 137 -12.72 14.93 -11.99
C VAL A 137 -11.49 14.20 -11.45
N VAL A 138 -10.41 14.93 -11.19
CA VAL A 138 -9.18 14.39 -10.59
C VAL A 138 -9.26 14.49 -9.06
N PRO A 139 -9.32 13.35 -8.33
CA PRO A 139 -9.27 13.39 -6.88
C PRO A 139 -7.86 13.76 -6.38
N ILE A 140 -7.79 14.76 -5.50
CA ILE A 140 -6.62 15.11 -4.71
C ILE A 140 -6.90 14.64 -3.27
N VAL A 141 -6.17 13.62 -2.85
CA VAL A 141 -6.40 12.92 -1.59
C VAL A 141 -5.33 13.29 -0.59
N ASN A 142 -5.73 13.49 0.65
CA ASN A 142 -4.83 13.57 1.80
C ASN A 142 -5.50 12.97 3.03
N GLU A 143 -4.75 12.82 4.11
CA GLU A 143 -5.33 12.54 5.42
C GLU A 143 -6.05 13.79 5.95
N ASN A 144 -7.11 13.58 6.72
CA ASN A 144 -7.79 14.65 7.42
C ASN A 144 -7.06 14.98 8.73
N ASP A 145 -5.87 15.54 8.61
CA ASP A 145 -4.98 15.86 9.74
C ASP A 145 -5.60 16.86 10.71
N ALA A 146 -6.61 17.63 10.30
CA ALA A 146 -7.29 18.58 11.18
C ALA A 146 -8.08 17.89 12.29
N ILE A 147 -8.54 16.67 12.07
CA ILE A 147 -9.34 15.91 13.04
C ILE A 147 -8.77 14.53 13.38
N SER A 148 -7.81 14.03 12.58
CA SER A 148 -7.13 12.76 12.83
C SER A 148 -6.09 12.94 13.95
N VAL A 149 -6.20 12.15 15.00
CA VAL A 149 -5.28 12.19 16.17
C VAL A 149 -4.28 11.04 16.09
N ASP A 150 -4.59 10.00 15.33
CA ASP A 150 -3.81 8.75 15.27
C ASP A 150 -2.44 8.93 14.65
N GLU A 151 -2.34 9.82 13.65
CA GLU A 151 -1.08 10.16 12.96
C GLU A 151 -0.10 10.91 13.87
N LEU A 152 -0.65 11.85 14.63
CA LEU A 152 0.14 12.80 15.41
C LEU A 152 0.70 12.19 16.69
N ASN A 153 0.09 11.12 17.22
CA ASN A 153 0.47 10.50 18.50
C ASN A 153 1.22 9.17 18.38
N TYR A 154 0.98 8.38 17.34
CA TYR A 154 1.46 6.98 17.30
C TYR A 154 2.27 6.58 16.06
N GLY A 155 2.59 7.47 15.15
CA GLY A 155 3.55 7.26 14.05
C GLY A 155 3.24 6.15 13.04
N ASN A 156 2.08 5.46 13.13
CA ASN A 156 1.82 4.25 12.37
C ASN A 156 0.78 4.35 11.25
N PHE A 157 -0.02 5.39 11.21
CA PHE A 157 -0.98 5.63 10.12
C PHE A 157 -0.59 6.83 9.26
N GLY A 158 0.13 7.79 9.83
CA GLY A 158 0.57 9.06 9.28
C GLY A 158 1.63 9.03 8.21
N ASP A 159 1.66 7.95 7.47
CA ASP A 159 2.54 7.85 6.31
C ASP A 159 1.68 7.85 5.05
N ASN A 160 1.84 8.90 4.27
CA ASN A 160 1.13 9.03 3.01
C ASN A 160 1.47 7.91 1.99
N ASP A 161 2.53 7.13 2.20
CA ASP A 161 2.79 5.93 1.40
C ASP A 161 1.77 4.84 1.74
N THR A 162 1.48 4.64 3.03
CA THR A 162 0.43 3.70 3.49
C THR A 162 -0.96 4.19 3.10
N LEU A 163 -1.23 5.50 3.22
CA LEU A 163 -2.49 6.10 2.74
C LEU A 163 -2.67 5.84 1.24
N ALA A 164 -1.65 6.12 0.43
CA ALA A 164 -1.70 5.90 -1.02
C ALA A 164 -1.97 4.45 -1.40
N ALA A 165 -1.37 3.49 -0.69
CA ALA A 165 -1.63 2.07 -0.90
C ALA A 165 -3.08 1.67 -0.50
N ASN A 166 -3.62 2.26 0.57
CA ASN A 166 -5.00 2.07 0.97
C ASN A 166 -5.98 2.73 -0.02
N VAL A 167 -5.65 3.89 -0.55
CA VAL A 167 -6.41 4.52 -1.65
C VAL A 167 -6.38 3.62 -2.88
N ALA A 168 -5.22 3.11 -3.28
CA ALA A 168 -5.11 2.17 -4.39
C ALA A 168 -6.02 0.94 -4.19
N LYS A 169 -6.07 0.41 -2.96
CA LYS A 169 -6.98 -0.67 -2.58
C LYS A 169 -8.45 -0.24 -2.64
N LEU A 170 -8.76 0.97 -2.18
CA LEU A 170 -10.13 1.49 -2.11
C LEU A 170 -10.73 1.64 -3.51
N VAL A 171 -9.92 2.07 -4.47
CA VAL A 171 -10.36 2.38 -5.84
C VAL A 171 -10.04 1.27 -6.86
N ASP A 172 -9.53 0.11 -6.43
CA ASP A 172 -9.04 -0.98 -7.31
C ASP A 172 -8.07 -0.46 -8.38
N ALA A 173 -7.04 0.26 -7.96
CA ALA A 173 -6.02 0.78 -8.87
C ALA A 173 -5.17 -0.33 -9.49
N ASP A 174 -4.71 -0.10 -10.73
CA ASP A 174 -3.80 -1.01 -11.43
C ASP A 174 -2.33 -0.74 -11.09
N LEU A 175 -2.02 0.51 -10.72
CA LEU A 175 -0.66 0.99 -10.46
C LEU A 175 -0.64 2.00 -9.33
N LEU A 176 0.32 1.85 -8.44
CA LEU A 176 0.70 2.84 -7.44
C LEU A 176 2.10 3.35 -7.74
N ILE A 177 2.27 4.66 -7.86
CA ILE A 177 3.58 5.31 -8.01
C ILE A 177 3.85 6.13 -6.75
N LEU A 178 4.93 5.81 -6.05
CA LEU A 178 5.43 6.61 -4.93
C LEU A 178 6.60 7.47 -5.40
N MET A 179 6.37 8.78 -5.53
CA MET A 179 7.43 9.76 -5.73
C MET A 179 8.02 10.11 -4.37
N SER A 180 9.30 9.85 -4.20
CA SER A 180 10.01 9.85 -2.93
C SER A 180 11.33 10.63 -3.04
N ASP A 181 11.97 10.84 -1.90
CA ASP A 181 13.33 11.35 -1.74
C ASP A 181 14.43 10.33 -2.09
N ILE A 182 14.03 9.10 -2.43
CA ILE A 182 14.95 8.04 -2.85
C ILE A 182 14.67 7.58 -4.28
N GLU A 183 15.71 7.15 -4.98
CA GLU A 183 15.58 6.65 -6.37
C GLU A 183 14.84 5.31 -6.45
N GLY A 184 14.87 4.52 -5.40
CA GLY A 184 14.28 3.20 -5.30
C GLY A 184 14.96 2.36 -4.22
N LEU A 185 14.89 1.05 -4.36
CA LEU A 185 15.44 0.09 -3.39
C LEU A 185 16.86 -0.33 -3.78
N TYR A 186 17.72 -0.42 -2.79
CA TYR A 186 19.08 -0.95 -2.90
C TYR A 186 19.23 -2.22 -2.07
N THR A 187 20.25 -3.03 -2.37
CA THR A 187 20.56 -4.25 -1.59
C THR A 187 21.11 -3.95 -0.20
N ASP A 188 21.55 -2.73 0.04
CA ASP A 188 22.06 -2.19 1.29
C ASP A 188 22.03 -0.66 1.22
N ASP A 189 22.37 0.06 2.29
CA ASP A 189 22.46 1.52 2.27
C ASP A 189 23.63 1.99 1.37
N PRO A 190 23.35 2.64 0.24
CA PRO A 190 24.39 3.08 -0.70
C PRO A 190 25.31 4.16 -0.11
N LYS A 191 24.88 4.86 0.95
CA LYS A 191 25.70 5.86 1.65
C LYS A 191 26.78 5.22 2.55
N GLN A 192 26.50 4.01 3.04
CA GLN A 192 27.38 3.27 3.95
C GLN A 192 28.12 2.14 3.25
N ASN A 193 27.50 1.51 2.25
CA ASN A 193 28.07 0.39 1.53
C ASN A 193 28.23 0.71 0.04
N PRO A 194 29.46 0.97 -0.46
CA PRO A 194 29.71 1.25 -1.87
C PRO A 194 29.42 0.04 -2.81
N ASN A 195 29.23 -1.17 -2.26
CA ASN A 195 28.83 -2.36 -3.00
C ASN A 195 27.31 -2.53 -3.06
N ALA A 196 26.52 -1.61 -2.51
CA ALA A 196 25.08 -1.62 -2.60
C ALA A 196 24.66 -1.53 -4.08
N ARG A 197 23.78 -2.46 -4.51
CA ARG A 197 23.29 -2.52 -5.89
C ARG A 197 21.83 -2.13 -5.95
N PHE A 198 21.48 -1.34 -6.95
CA PHE A 198 20.11 -0.93 -7.20
C PHE A 198 19.23 -2.11 -7.60
N ILE A 199 18.04 -2.20 -7.05
CA ILE A 199 17.06 -3.25 -7.33
C ILE A 199 15.99 -2.71 -8.26
N HIS A 200 16.07 -3.05 -9.55
CA HIS A 200 15.10 -2.58 -10.53
C HIS A 200 13.73 -3.23 -10.42
N THR A 201 13.67 -4.50 -10.00
CA THR A 201 12.40 -5.25 -9.93
C THR A 201 12.38 -6.18 -8.73
N VAL A 202 11.31 -6.10 -7.96
CA VAL A 202 11.01 -6.99 -6.83
C VAL A 202 9.85 -7.89 -7.23
N SER A 203 10.13 -9.16 -7.43
CA SER A 203 9.10 -10.15 -7.76
C SER A 203 8.40 -10.74 -6.53
N SER A 204 9.02 -10.64 -5.35
CA SER A 204 8.46 -11.16 -4.09
C SER A 204 8.94 -10.34 -2.91
N ILE A 205 8.03 -9.95 -2.05
CA ILE A 205 8.36 -9.30 -0.78
C ILE A 205 8.44 -10.41 0.27
N ASP A 206 9.65 -10.75 0.65
CA ASP A 206 9.97 -11.78 1.65
C ASP A 206 10.48 -11.17 2.96
N GLY A 207 10.68 -12.01 3.96
CA GLY A 207 11.18 -11.57 5.28
C GLY A 207 12.56 -10.93 5.22
N LYS A 208 13.40 -11.29 4.24
CA LYS A 208 14.72 -10.70 4.05
C LYS A 208 14.60 -9.25 3.57
N LEU A 209 13.74 -8.98 2.60
CA LEU A 209 13.47 -7.63 2.11
C LEU A 209 12.89 -6.74 3.23
N GLU A 210 12.03 -7.32 4.09
CA GLU A 210 11.48 -6.61 5.24
C GLU A 210 12.51 -6.27 6.30
N GLN A 211 13.47 -7.17 6.54
CA GLN A 211 14.57 -6.91 7.47
C GLN A 211 15.51 -5.82 6.96
N MET A 212 15.83 -5.84 5.66
CA MET A 212 16.61 -4.78 5.01
C MET A 212 15.93 -3.41 5.16
N ALA A 213 14.61 -3.36 5.01
CA ALA A 213 13.83 -2.13 5.16
C ALA A 213 13.81 -1.57 6.59
N LYS A 214 13.93 -2.42 7.61
CA LYS A 214 13.96 -2.00 9.02
C LYS A 214 15.31 -1.39 9.45
N GLY A 215 16.39 -1.75 8.78
CA GLY A 215 17.75 -1.23 9.07
C GLY A 215 18.05 0.14 8.46
N ALA A 216 17.28 0.58 7.48
CA ALA A 216 17.46 1.86 6.81
C ALA A 216 16.62 2.95 7.48
N SER A 217 17.14 3.60 8.52
CA SER A 217 16.53 4.78 9.12
C SER A 217 16.86 6.03 8.29
N SER A 218 15.85 6.73 7.78
CA SER A 218 16.03 8.06 7.19
C SER A 218 15.90 9.12 8.28
N GLU A 219 16.89 9.98 8.43
CA GLU A 219 16.89 11.11 9.38
C GLU A 219 15.85 12.20 9.06
N TYR A 220 15.25 12.21 7.85
CA TYR A 220 14.49 13.35 7.34
C TYR A 220 13.02 13.08 6.96
N GLY A 221 12.45 11.91 7.23
CA GLY A 221 11.06 11.66 6.82
C GLY A 221 10.31 10.69 7.74
N THR A 222 9.04 10.98 7.98
CA THR A 222 8.08 10.08 8.66
C THR A 222 7.82 8.79 7.85
N GLY A 223 8.24 8.75 6.57
CA GLY A 223 8.07 7.65 5.63
C GLY A 223 9.35 6.89 5.32
N GLY A 224 9.92 6.13 6.27
CA GLY A 224 11.10 5.30 6.06
C GLY A 224 10.87 4.15 5.05
N MET A 225 11.94 3.40 4.73
CA MET A 225 11.85 2.25 3.82
C MET A 225 10.79 1.23 4.27
N ALA A 226 10.59 1.05 5.57
CA ALA A 226 9.60 0.14 6.13
C ALA A 226 8.17 0.47 5.70
N THR A 227 7.80 1.76 5.64
CA THR A 227 6.48 2.22 5.20
C THR A 227 6.28 1.98 3.71
N LYS A 228 7.30 2.16 2.89
CA LYS A 228 7.29 1.88 1.45
C LYS A 228 7.11 0.39 1.16
N ILE A 229 7.77 -0.47 1.93
CA ILE A 229 7.59 -1.93 1.82
C ILE A 229 6.19 -2.35 2.30
N LYS A 230 5.66 -1.71 3.35
CA LYS A 230 4.27 -1.92 3.79
C LYS A 230 3.28 -1.53 2.70
N ALA A 231 3.47 -0.37 2.07
CA ALA A 231 2.67 0.08 0.94
C ALA A 231 2.74 -0.90 -0.24
N ALA A 232 3.95 -1.39 -0.57
CA ALA A 232 4.15 -2.38 -1.62
C ALA A 232 3.41 -3.70 -1.33
N LYS A 233 3.38 -4.17 -0.09
CA LYS A 233 2.60 -5.36 0.30
C LYS A 233 1.11 -5.16 0.07
N ILE A 234 0.57 -4.00 0.46
CA ILE A 234 -0.84 -3.67 0.28
C ILE A 234 -1.17 -3.63 -1.22
N ALA A 235 -0.43 -2.83 -2.00
CA ALA A 235 -0.68 -2.65 -3.42
C ALA A 235 -0.55 -3.96 -4.21
N THR A 236 0.56 -4.68 -4.04
CA THR A 236 0.77 -5.94 -4.75
C THR A 236 -0.17 -7.06 -4.30
N GLY A 237 -0.69 -6.95 -3.06
CA GLY A 237 -1.67 -7.87 -2.49
C GLY A 237 -3.03 -7.82 -3.17
N ILE A 238 -3.42 -6.66 -3.70
CA ILE A 238 -4.70 -6.42 -4.38
C ILE A 238 -4.60 -6.55 -5.91
N GLY A 239 -3.44 -6.86 -6.47
CA GLY A 239 -3.24 -6.98 -7.91
C GLY A 239 -2.65 -5.73 -8.58
N ALA A 240 -2.41 -4.64 -7.83
CA ALA A 240 -1.72 -3.46 -8.36
C ALA A 240 -0.20 -3.68 -8.36
N ASP A 241 0.47 -3.27 -9.44
CA ASP A 241 1.91 -3.08 -9.38
C ASP A 241 2.25 -1.79 -8.65
N MET A 242 3.46 -1.71 -8.08
CA MET A 242 3.91 -0.48 -7.43
C MET A 242 5.30 -0.09 -7.91
N VAL A 243 5.53 1.22 -8.08
CA VAL A 243 6.86 1.75 -8.40
C VAL A 243 7.25 2.78 -7.35
N ILE A 244 8.47 2.67 -6.82
CA ILE A 244 9.12 3.72 -6.05
C ILE A 244 10.13 4.40 -6.96
N ALA A 245 10.10 5.73 -7.05
CA ALA A 245 11.05 6.51 -7.83
C ALA A 245 11.34 7.86 -7.19
N SER A 246 12.47 8.47 -7.53
CA SER A 246 12.81 9.81 -7.05
C SER A 246 11.82 10.85 -7.55
N GLY A 247 11.34 11.67 -6.61
CA GLY A 247 10.54 12.87 -6.86
C GLY A 247 11.37 14.10 -7.28
N ASP A 248 12.69 14.02 -7.27
CA ASP A 248 13.54 15.12 -7.71
C ASP A 248 13.33 15.40 -9.18
N ASN A 249 13.21 14.36 -9.98
CA ASN A 249 12.81 14.46 -11.37
C ASN A 249 11.36 13.98 -11.54
N ILE A 250 10.44 14.93 -11.61
CA ILE A 250 9.00 14.61 -11.75
C ILE A 250 8.67 13.92 -13.08
N TYR A 251 9.52 14.07 -14.12
CA TYR A 251 9.38 13.36 -15.40
C TYR A 251 9.58 11.85 -15.30
N ASN A 252 10.11 11.35 -14.18
CA ASN A 252 10.19 9.93 -13.89
C ASN A 252 8.83 9.23 -14.05
N ILE A 253 7.72 9.93 -13.82
CA ILE A 253 6.37 9.40 -14.03
C ILE A 253 6.16 9.02 -15.50
N ASN A 254 6.56 9.88 -16.45
CA ASN A 254 6.47 9.58 -17.88
C ASN A 254 7.35 8.40 -18.27
N ASP A 255 8.55 8.34 -17.72
CA ASP A 255 9.50 7.25 -17.98
C ASP A 255 9.02 5.91 -17.42
N ILE A 256 8.39 5.92 -16.23
CA ILE A 256 7.71 4.75 -15.65
C ILE A 256 6.59 4.29 -16.59
N MET A 257 5.72 5.20 -17.02
CA MET A 257 4.59 4.86 -17.91
C MET A 257 5.04 4.40 -19.31
N ALA A 258 6.24 4.82 -19.75
CA ALA A 258 6.87 4.32 -20.97
C ALA A 258 7.59 2.97 -20.79
N GLY A 259 7.60 2.42 -19.57
CA GLY A 259 8.25 1.14 -19.26
C GLY A 259 9.77 1.22 -19.13
N LYS A 260 10.35 2.43 -19.00
CA LYS A 260 11.79 2.57 -18.77
C LYS A 260 12.19 2.04 -17.39
N LYS A 261 13.45 1.66 -17.25
CA LYS A 261 14.01 1.14 -15.97
C LYS A 261 14.29 2.26 -14.98
N VAL A 262 13.28 3.04 -14.65
CA VAL A 262 13.32 4.08 -13.62
C VAL A 262 12.70 3.52 -12.34
N GLY A 263 13.36 3.73 -11.21
CA GLY A 263 12.88 3.29 -9.91
C GLY A 263 12.82 1.77 -9.72
N THR A 264 12.28 1.34 -8.62
CA THR A 264 12.05 -0.07 -8.27
C THR A 264 10.59 -0.45 -8.52
N LEU A 265 10.36 -1.42 -9.39
CA LEU A 265 9.04 -2.01 -9.68
C LEU A 265 8.78 -3.21 -8.79
N PHE A 266 7.70 -3.18 -8.03
CA PHE A 266 7.16 -4.30 -7.26
C PHE A 266 6.02 -4.93 -8.04
N LEU A 267 6.15 -6.22 -8.36
CA LEU A 267 5.19 -6.92 -9.18
C LEU A 267 3.97 -7.37 -8.36
N SER A 268 2.80 -7.19 -8.93
CA SER A 268 1.55 -7.76 -8.44
C SER A 268 1.60 -9.28 -8.38
N LYS A 269 0.67 -9.91 -7.66
CA LYS A 269 0.58 -11.38 -7.58
C LYS A 269 0.35 -12.01 -8.96
N GLU A 270 -0.36 -11.33 -9.85
CA GLU A 270 -0.66 -11.80 -11.21
C GLU A 270 0.59 -11.84 -12.06
N HIS A 271 1.30 -10.71 -12.16
CA HIS A 271 2.55 -10.63 -12.92
C HIS A 271 3.66 -11.51 -12.36
N ARG A 272 3.68 -11.78 -11.04
CA ARG A 272 4.59 -12.80 -10.46
C ARG A 272 4.32 -14.21 -10.95
N LYS A 273 3.05 -14.59 -11.15
CA LYS A 273 2.69 -15.92 -11.65
C LYS A 273 3.14 -16.08 -13.10
N GLU A 274 2.94 -15.06 -13.91
CA GLU A 274 3.35 -15.03 -15.32
C GLU A 274 4.86 -15.11 -15.45
N MET A 275 5.62 -14.33 -14.69
CA MET A 275 7.09 -14.43 -14.65
C MET A 275 7.58 -15.81 -14.18
N LYS A 276 6.95 -16.45 -13.18
CA LYS A 276 7.33 -17.81 -12.73
C LYS A 276 7.03 -18.86 -13.78
N THR A 277 5.99 -18.69 -14.56
CA THR A 277 5.61 -19.60 -15.63
C THR A 277 6.60 -19.51 -16.80
N GLU A 278 7.05 -18.30 -17.14
CA GLU A 278 8.08 -18.06 -18.17
C GLU A 278 9.49 -18.53 -17.75
N MET A 279 9.80 -18.44 -16.44
CA MET A 279 11.07 -18.91 -15.87
C MET A 279 11.09 -20.41 -15.58
N ALA A 280 9.97 -21.12 -15.69
CA ALA A 280 9.98 -22.56 -15.61
C ALA A 280 10.77 -23.10 -16.83
N PRO A 281 11.94 -23.77 -16.64
CA PRO A 281 12.68 -24.28 -17.76
C PRO A 281 11.74 -25.21 -18.54
N GLU A 282 11.65 -25.00 -19.86
CA GLU A 282 11.00 -25.97 -20.74
C GLU A 282 11.51 -27.34 -20.33
N LYS A 283 10.61 -28.20 -19.87
CA LYS A 283 11.00 -29.58 -19.54
C LYS A 283 11.60 -30.16 -20.81
N PRO A 284 12.90 -30.54 -20.83
CA PRO A 284 13.59 -30.89 -22.03
C PRO A 284 12.76 -31.97 -22.75
N LYS A 285 12.49 -31.75 -24.04
CA LYS A 285 11.72 -32.66 -24.93
C LYS A 285 12.22 -34.10 -24.84
N TYR A 286 13.49 -34.28 -24.49
CA TYR A 286 14.13 -35.58 -24.21
C TYR A 286 13.51 -36.40 -23.09
N ARG A 287 12.91 -35.79 -22.07
CA ARG A 287 12.27 -36.57 -20.98
C ARG A 287 10.95 -37.21 -21.40
N ARG A 288 10.29 -36.69 -22.42
CA ARG A 288 9.09 -37.32 -23.00
C ARG A 288 9.44 -38.52 -23.88
N GLN A 289 10.54 -38.48 -24.59
CA GLN A 289 11.02 -39.62 -25.41
C GLN A 289 11.55 -40.75 -24.52
N ALA A 290 12.35 -40.46 -23.49
CA ALA A 290 12.86 -41.46 -22.54
C ALA A 290 11.76 -42.15 -21.74
N LYS A 291 10.64 -41.46 -21.40
CA LYS A 291 9.48 -42.07 -20.75
C LYS A 291 8.66 -42.95 -21.74
N ARG A 292 8.60 -42.60 -23.03
CA ARG A 292 7.98 -43.43 -24.06
C ARG A 292 8.79 -44.67 -24.32
N GLN A 293 10.11 -44.57 -24.49
CA GLN A 293 11.00 -45.70 -24.68
C GLN A 293 11.04 -46.66 -23.48
N ARG A 294 10.98 -46.16 -22.22
CA ARG A 294 10.87 -47.01 -21.04
C ARG A 294 9.51 -47.70 -20.92
N LYS A 295 8.41 -47.08 -21.39
CA LYS A 295 7.09 -47.74 -21.41
C LYS A 295 7.01 -48.81 -22.51
N GLU A 296 7.66 -48.61 -23.65
CA GLU A 296 7.74 -49.56 -24.76
C GLU A 296 8.69 -50.74 -24.44
N ALA A 297 9.80 -50.47 -23.75
CA ALA A 297 10.71 -51.52 -23.26
C ALA A 297 10.07 -52.36 -22.10
N GLY A 298 9.28 -51.75 -21.25
CA GLY A 298 8.55 -52.46 -20.20
C GLY A 298 7.39 -53.34 -20.70
N HIS A 299 6.81 -52.97 -21.88
CA HIS A 299 5.77 -53.76 -22.53
C HIS A 299 6.33 -54.99 -23.27
N LYS A 300 7.57 -54.89 -23.78
CA LYS A 300 8.27 -56.00 -24.44
C LYS A 300 8.88 -57.01 -23.47
N ALA A 301 9.20 -56.59 -22.25
CA ALA A 301 9.69 -57.49 -21.20
C ALA A 301 8.55 -58.25 -20.48
N GLY A 302 7.30 -57.79 -20.57
CA GLY A 302 6.14 -58.47 -19.97
C GLY A 302 5.50 -59.58 -20.81
N LEU A 303 5.90 -59.73 -22.07
CA LEU A 303 5.38 -60.72 -23.00
C LEU A 303 6.30 -61.97 -23.15
N GLY A 304 7.41 -62.04 -22.40
CA GLY A 304 8.39 -63.11 -22.46
C GLY A 304 8.40 -64.09 -21.26
N GLN A 305 7.51 -63.92 -20.26
CA GLN A 305 7.47 -64.78 -19.06
C GLN A 305 6.10 -65.42 -18.77
N GLN A 306 5.43 -65.88 -19.82
CA GLN A 306 4.30 -66.84 -19.68
C GLN A 306 4.54 -68.05 -20.55
N ALA A 307 5.60 -68.77 -20.26
CA ALA A 307 5.76 -70.14 -20.65
C ALA A 307 6.76 -70.84 -19.69
N GLY A 308 6.24 -71.64 -18.79
CA GLY A 308 7.08 -72.60 -18.04
C GLY A 308 7.09 -72.46 -16.57
N ALA A 309 6.23 -73.12 -15.89
CA ALA A 309 6.48 -74.05 -14.80
C ALA A 309 5.21 -74.27 -13.98
N GLU A 310 4.58 -75.43 -14.30
CA GLU A 310 3.80 -76.21 -13.34
C GLU A 310 4.74 -76.94 -12.38
N GLN A 311 4.16 -77.23 -11.19
CA GLN A 311 4.53 -78.23 -10.18
C GLN A 311 5.51 -77.84 -9.07
N LYS A 312 4.98 -77.77 -7.87
CA LYS A 312 5.03 -78.73 -6.72
C LYS A 312 4.74 -78.02 -5.42
N THR A 313 3.59 -78.29 -4.85
CA THR A 313 3.36 -79.00 -3.56
C THR A 313 4.16 -78.57 -2.37
N GLY A 314 3.40 -78.18 -1.32
CA GLY A 314 3.60 -78.79 -0.01
C GLY A 314 3.76 -77.85 1.16
N ALA A 315 2.75 -77.83 1.99
CA ALA A 315 2.78 -77.99 3.45
C ALA A 315 3.46 -76.94 4.36
N GLY A 316 2.65 -76.56 5.36
CA GLY A 316 3.15 -76.16 6.68
C GLY A 316 2.64 -74.83 7.17
N GLN A 317 1.46 -74.77 7.74
CA GLN A 317 1.06 -74.83 9.18
C GLN A 317 1.59 -73.66 10.04
N GLN A 318 0.53 -72.91 10.50
CA GLN A 318 0.30 -72.48 11.91
C GLN A 318 1.19 -71.37 12.46
N ALA A 319 0.68 -70.40 13.06
CA ALA A 319 -0.26 -70.08 14.10
C ALA A 319 0.27 -68.92 14.95
N GLY A 320 -0.62 -68.18 15.54
CA GLY A 320 -0.37 -67.27 16.64
C GLY A 320 -0.76 -65.84 16.35
N ALA A 321 -1.94 -65.33 16.54
CA ALA A 321 -2.83 -65.22 17.73
C ALA A 321 -2.22 -64.36 18.84
N GLY A 322 -2.88 -63.27 19.10
CA GLY A 322 -2.75 -62.44 20.33
C GLY A 322 -3.11 -61.01 20.06
N GLN A 323 -4.36 -60.63 20.10
CA GLN A 323 -5.18 -60.10 21.22
C GLN A 323 -4.59 -58.81 21.80
N LYS A 324 -5.30 -57.69 21.55
CA LYS A 324 -6.31 -57.03 22.43
C LYS A 324 -5.75 -56.41 23.70
N THR A 325 -6.01 -55.11 23.85
CA THR A 325 -6.81 -54.49 24.92
C THR A 325 -6.65 -52.99 24.69
N ASP A 326 -7.59 -52.15 24.41
CA ASP A 326 -8.84 -51.75 25.08
C ASP A 326 -8.63 -51.12 26.47
N ALA A 327 -9.24 -50.03 26.65
CA ALA A 327 -9.70 -49.28 27.81
C ALA A 327 -9.12 -47.86 27.80
N GLY A 328 -9.86 -46.78 27.84
CA GLY A 328 -11.20 -46.53 28.31
C GLY A 328 -11.21 -45.26 29.08
N GLN A 329 -12.15 -44.34 28.74
CA GLN A 329 -12.98 -43.56 29.66
C GLN A 329 -12.25 -42.59 30.61
N GLN A 330 -12.70 -41.42 30.89
CA GLN A 330 -13.94 -40.64 31.08
C GLN A 330 -13.50 -39.28 31.59
N ALA A 331 -14.00 -38.17 31.12
CA ALA A 331 -15.14 -37.38 31.58
C ALA A 331 -15.06 -36.86 33.05
N GLU A 332 -15.18 -35.57 33.16
CA GLU A 332 -15.98 -34.81 34.15
C GLU A 332 -15.72 -33.32 33.96
N THR A 333 -16.63 -32.55 33.47
CA THR A 333 -17.70 -31.75 34.09
C THR A 333 -17.30 -31.00 35.36
N GLY A 334 -17.39 -29.72 35.30
CA GLY A 334 -17.36 -28.82 36.45
C GLY A 334 -17.88 -27.44 36.07
N ARG A 335 -19.20 -27.25 36.23
CA ARG A 335 -19.93 -25.97 36.28
C ARG A 335 -19.53 -25.17 37.51
N ASN A 336 -19.50 -23.85 37.38
CA ASN A 336 -20.09 -22.88 38.31
C ASN A 336 -19.95 -21.48 37.69
N SER A 337 -20.97 -20.75 37.24
CA SER A 337 -22.11 -20.09 37.86
C SER A 337 -21.75 -19.14 39.02
N GLY A 338 -22.10 -17.89 38.87
CA GLY A 338 -22.35 -16.92 39.94
C GLY A 338 -21.75 -15.57 39.71
N ALA A 339 -22.42 -14.63 39.08
CA ALA A 339 -23.26 -13.60 39.66
C ALA A 339 -22.52 -12.54 40.53
N ARG A 340 -22.60 -11.31 40.05
CA ARG A 340 -22.92 -10.05 40.78
C ARG A 340 -22.75 -8.91 39.78
N GLN A 341 -23.72 -8.44 39.29
CA GLN A 341 -24.68 -7.34 39.39
C GLN A 341 -24.37 -6.27 40.44
N GLN A 342 -24.45 -5.01 39.94
CA GLN A 342 -24.90 -3.82 40.65
C GLN A 342 -23.94 -3.15 41.65
N THR A 343 -23.57 -1.98 41.25
CA THR A 343 -23.59 -0.66 41.95
C THR A 343 -22.68 0.24 41.10
N GLU A 344 -23.01 1.38 40.54
CA GLU A 344 -23.69 2.55 41.10
C GLU A 344 -24.14 3.48 39.95
N GLN A 345 -25.43 3.60 39.80
CA GLN A 345 -26.04 4.85 39.41
C GLN A 345 -26.13 5.69 40.67
N LYS A 346 -25.49 6.87 40.68
CA LYS A 346 -25.91 8.08 41.40
C LYS A 346 -24.73 9.05 41.49
N GLN A 347 -24.73 10.02 40.61
CA GLN A 347 -24.36 11.41 40.95
C GLN A 347 -24.55 12.26 39.68
N GLU A 348 -25.81 12.43 39.39
CA GLU A 348 -26.31 13.52 38.58
C GLU A 348 -27.17 14.36 39.54
N ALA A 349 -26.85 15.60 39.67
CA ALA A 349 -27.63 16.74 40.10
C ALA A 349 -26.82 17.65 41.02
N SER A 350 -26.27 18.68 40.44
CA SER A 350 -26.34 20.06 40.94
C SER A 350 -25.20 20.92 40.36
N ARG A 351 -25.47 21.62 39.30
CA ARG A 351 -24.91 22.96 39.04
C ARG A 351 -25.87 23.73 38.13
N LYS A 352 -26.49 24.74 38.71
CA LYS A 352 -27.29 25.77 38.04
C LYS A 352 -26.42 26.62 37.10
N PRO A 353 -26.97 27.17 36.00
CA PRO A 353 -26.23 28.04 35.13
C PRO A 353 -26.06 29.45 35.73
N GLU A 354 -24.84 29.94 35.71
CA GLU A 354 -24.54 31.35 35.97
C GLU A 354 -24.90 32.19 34.74
N THR A 355 -25.67 33.22 34.99
CA THR A 355 -26.11 34.26 34.07
C THR A 355 -24.92 35.16 33.69
N VAL A 356 -24.61 35.19 32.39
CA VAL A 356 -23.68 36.16 31.80
C VAL A 356 -24.37 37.52 31.71
N LYS A 357 -23.82 38.51 32.43
CA LYS A 357 -24.19 39.93 32.33
C LYS A 357 -23.51 40.53 31.09
N THR A 358 -24.29 41.07 30.18
CA THR A 358 -23.87 41.96 29.10
C THR A 358 -23.44 43.32 29.65
N PRO A 359 -22.32 43.93 29.16
CA PRO A 359 -21.98 45.31 29.45
C PRO A 359 -22.79 46.24 28.54
N SER A 360 -23.36 47.27 29.14
CA SER A 360 -24.11 48.36 28.57
C SER A 360 -23.21 49.29 27.70
N GLU A 361 -23.75 49.67 26.58
CA GLU A 361 -23.28 50.79 25.72
C GLU A 361 -23.22 52.10 26.48
N LYS A 362 -22.16 52.88 26.24
CA LYS A 362 -22.12 54.31 26.54
C LYS A 362 -22.09 55.10 25.22
N PRO A 363 -22.81 56.22 25.14
CA PRO A 363 -22.91 56.97 23.89
C PRO A 363 -21.71 57.91 23.69
N ALA A 364 -21.56 58.31 22.43
CA ALA A 364 -20.57 59.20 21.87
C ALA A 364 -20.72 60.62 22.41
N GLU A 365 -19.58 61.28 22.63
CA GLU A 365 -19.31 62.70 22.31
C GLU A 365 -18.06 62.78 21.45
#